data_a814b196d9b11f07c52e19b101f938d5
#
_entry.id   a814b196d9b11f07c52e19b101f938d5
#
_cell.length_a   1.000
_cell.length_b   1.000
_cell.length_c   1.000
_cell.angle_alpha   90.00
_cell.angle_beta   90.00
_cell.angle_gamma   90.00
#
_symmetry.space_group_name_H-M   'P 1'
#
loop_
_entity.id
_entity.type
_entity.pdbx_description
1 polymer ?
#
loop_
_entity_poly.entity_id
_entity_poly.type
_entity_poly.pdbx_seq_one_letter_code
_entity_poly.pdbx_strand_id
1 'polypeptide(L)'
;MRIFCDDGSTNVKLAWFEGKTLKSAVSVNSFRHNWKVEGLGSSRTYNYLLDGRKYTYDPVSEDAISTTHIEYQYSDTNVLAVHHALLNSGIEPQEIDLTVTLPISEFYTADCQKNTLNIERKIRNLMREVTLNKGGTFTIKSVEVMPESLPAVFTRLVADNVGQYEKSLVIDLGGTTLDVGVIVGQFEDVSAVHGNPDIGVSMVTKATLTALKMASSDTSPMIADELIKNRNNLDFVGQVVNEVSKLNLVLDTIDXXXXXXXXXXXXXXXXXXXXXXXXXXXXXXXXXXXXXXXXXXXXXXXXXXXXXXXXXXXXXXXXXXXXXXXXXXXXXXXXXXXXHSTFTRRTLPIVLHWLKSKLFPGKNGGSYIGRL
;
A
#
# COMPACT_ATOMS: atom_id res chain seq x y z
N MET A 1 -25.50 -10.92 -6.61
CA MET A 1 -24.66 -11.06 -5.41
C MET A 1 -23.60 -9.96 -5.41
N ARG A 2 -23.34 -9.32 -4.26
CA ARG A 2 -22.32 -8.28 -4.12
C ARG A 2 -21.10 -8.86 -3.41
N ILE A 3 -19.92 -8.65 -4.00
CA ILE A 3 -18.64 -9.08 -3.40
C ILE A 3 -17.74 -7.85 -3.23
N PHE A 4 -17.19 -7.71 -2.03
CA PHE A 4 -16.23 -6.65 -1.71
C PHE A 4 -14.83 -7.21 -1.93
N CYS A 5 -14.01 -6.45 -2.64
CA CYS A 5 -12.71 -6.91 -3.11
C CYS A 5 -11.65 -5.85 -2.85
N ASP A 6 -10.75 -6.16 -1.95
CA ASP A 6 -9.54 -5.35 -1.75
C ASP A 6 -8.47 -5.96 -2.66
N ASP A 7 -8.34 -5.41 -3.86
CA ASP A 7 -7.49 -5.96 -4.90
C ASP A 7 -6.09 -5.35 -4.88
N GLY A 8 -5.37 -5.65 -3.83
CA GLY A 8 -4.02 -5.16 -3.63
C GLY A 8 -3.02 -5.75 -4.62
N SER A 9 -1.85 -5.13 -4.70
CA SER A 9 -0.82 -5.53 -5.67
C SER A 9 -0.18 -6.88 -5.35
N THR A 10 -0.18 -7.30 -4.10
CA THR A 10 0.42 -8.59 -3.72
C THR A 10 -0.62 -9.66 -3.45
N ASN A 11 -1.79 -9.29 -2.99
CA ASN A 11 -2.87 -10.25 -2.76
C ASN A 11 -4.22 -9.57 -2.90
N VAL A 12 -5.23 -10.40 -3.09
CA VAL A 12 -6.63 -9.97 -3.20
C VAL A 12 -7.38 -10.57 -2.01
N LYS A 13 -8.11 -9.72 -1.31
CA LYS A 13 -8.97 -10.15 -0.20
C LYS A 13 -10.42 -9.92 -0.59
N LEU A 14 -11.23 -10.97 -0.45
CA LEU A 14 -12.65 -10.92 -0.77
C LEU A 14 -13.48 -11.01 0.50
N ALA A 15 -14.62 -10.34 0.50
CA ALA A 15 -15.61 -10.48 1.56
C ALA A 15 -17.01 -10.39 0.97
N TRP A 16 -17.91 -11.21 1.49
CA TRP A 16 -19.31 -11.25 1.03
C TRP A 16 -20.18 -11.79 2.15
N PHE A 17 -21.48 -11.57 2.01
CA PHE A 17 -22.45 -12.11 2.97
C PHE A 17 -23.17 -13.31 2.38
N GLU A 18 -23.27 -14.38 3.16
CA GLU A 18 -24.17 -15.50 2.92
C GLU A 18 -25.25 -15.41 4.01
N GLY A 19 -26.41 -14.87 3.64
CA GLY A 19 -27.41 -14.50 4.63
C GLY A 19 -26.85 -13.39 5.51
N LYS A 20 -26.73 -13.64 6.82
CA LYS A 20 -26.18 -12.69 7.77
C LYS A 20 -24.71 -12.99 8.12
N THR A 21 -24.15 -14.06 7.57
CA THR A 21 -22.79 -14.47 7.89
C THR A 21 -21.81 -13.84 6.90
N LEU A 22 -20.80 -13.17 7.46
CA LEU A 22 -19.71 -12.60 6.65
C LEU A 22 -18.70 -13.70 6.34
N LYS A 23 -18.43 -13.90 5.05
CA LYS A 23 -17.44 -14.85 4.55
C LYS A 23 -16.27 -14.06 3.95
N SER A 24 -15.10 -14.66 3.93
CA SER A 24 -13.92 -14.03 3.33
C SER A 24 -12.98 -15.06 2.71
N ALA A 25 -12.12 -14.57 1.82
CA ALA A 25 -11.11 -15.39 1.15
C ALA A 25 -9.93 -14.49 0.79
N VAL A 26 -8.74 -15.08 0.69
CA VAL A 26 -7.53 -14.37 0.31
C VAL A 26 -6.83 -15.17 -0.80
N SER A 27 -6.33 -14.44 -1.81
CA SER A 27 -5.59 -15.04 -2.92
C SER A 27 -4.32 -14.22 -3.15
N VAL A 28 -3.19 -14.90 -3.32
CA VAL A 28 -1.90 -14.24 -3.56
C VAL A 28 -1.67 -14.14 -5.07
N ASN A 29 -1.12 -13.00 -5.52
CA ASN A 29 -0.92 -12.71 -6.94
C ASN A 29 0.38 -13.36 -7.44
N SER A 30 0.27 -14.17 -8.49
CA SER A 30 1.46 -14.69 -9.20
C SER A 30 1.03 -15.17 -10.58
N PHE A 31 1.20 -14.31 -11.58
CA PHE A 31 0.76 -14.60 -12.96
C PHE A 31 1.94 -14.43 -13.90
N ARG A 32 1.96 -15.25 -14.98
CA ARG A 32 2.94 -15.10 -16.04
C ARG A 32 2.28 -15.23 -17.40
N HIS A 33 2.99 -14.81 -18.41
CA HIS A 33 2.54 -14.94 -19.79
C HIS A 33 2.52 -16.40 -20.23
N ASN A 34 1.64 -16.70 -21.15
CA ASN A 34 1.43 -18.00 -21.78
C ASN A 34 0.81 -19.01 -20.81
N TRP A 35 0.35 -20.10 -21.39
CA TRP A 35 -0.36 -21.13 -20.60
C TRP A 35 0.62 -22.16 -20.05
N LYS A 36 0.26 -22.65 -18.90
CA LYS A 36 0.95 -23.74 -18.23
C LYS A 36 0.48 -25.07 -18.84
N VAL A 37 1.42 -25.99 -19.03
CA VAL A 37 1.10 -27.32 -19.51
C VAL A 37 0.34 -28.06 -18.40
N GLU A 38 -0.73 -28.75 -18.79
CA GLU A 38 -1.46 -29.60 -17.87
C GLU A 38 -0.56 -30.72 -17.37
N GLY A 39 -0.40 -30.79 -16.06
CA GLY A 39 0.39 -31.83 -15.43
C GLY A 39 -0.39 -33.12 -15.31
N LEU A 40 0.30 -34.18 -14.97
CA LEU A 40 -0.31 -35.49 -14.73
C LEU A 40 -0.87 -35.60 -13.31
N GLY A 41 -0.59 -34.61 -12.46
CA GLY A 41 -1.09 -34.58 -11.09
C GLY A 41 -2.53 -34.11 -11.01
N SER A 42 -3.04 -34.06 -9.79
CA SER A 42 -4.41 -33.63 -9.52
C SER A 42 -4.56 -32.10 -9.42
N SER A 43 -3.46 -31.36 -9.49
CA SER A 43 -3.52 -29.91 -9.35
C SER A 43 -4.19 -29.26 -10.55
N ARG A 44 -5.15 -28.39 -10.27
CA ARG A 44 -5.86 -27.64 -11.30
C ARG A 44 -4.95 -26.58 -11.90
N THR A 45 -4.95 -26.44 -13.24
CA THR A 45 -4.30 -25.31 -13.89
C THR A 45 -5.31 -24.18 -14.06
N TYR A 46 -4.82 -22.96 -13.97
CA TYR A 46 -5.62 -21.75 -14.18
C TYR A 46 -5.02 -20.99 -15.35
N ASN A 47 -5.40 -21.43 -16.55
CA ASN A 47 -4.94 -20.84 -17.81
C ASN A 47 -6.01 -19.87 -18.30
N TYR A 48 -5.66 -18.59 -18.35
CA TYR A 48 -6.59 -17.50 -18.61
C TYR A 48 -6.38 -16.92 -20.01
N LEU A 49 -7.49 -16.44 -20.58
CA LEU A 49 -7.48 -15.68 -21.83
C LEU A 49 -8.12 -14.31 -21.54
N LEU A 50 -7.43 -13.24 -21.91
CA LEU A 50 -7.89 -11.87 -21.71
C LEU A 50 -7.48 -11.04 -22.92
N ASP A 51 -8.47 -10.56 -23.69
CA ASP A 51 -8.24 -9.78 -24.90
C ASP A 51 -7.26 -10.46 -25.86
N GLY A 52 -7.40 -11.78 -26.02
CA GLY A 52 -6.56 -12.57 -26.93
C GLY A 52 -5.19 -12.90 -26.39
N ARG A 53 -4.86 -12.46 -25.17
CA ARG A 53 -3.57 -12.74 -24.54
C ARG A 53 -3.72 -13.88 -23.55
N LYS A 54 -2.72 -14.76 -23.52
CA LYS A 54 -2.69 -15.95 -22.66
C LYS A 54 -1.89 -15.67 -21.40
N TYR A 55 -2.44 -16.05 -20.24
CA TYR A 55 -1.78 -15.93 -18.94
C TYR A 55 -2.07 -17.19 -18.13
N THR A 56 -1.24 -17.43 -17.13
CA THR A 56 -1.50 -18.53 -16.19
C THR A 56 -1.12 -18.09 -14.77
N TYR A 57 -1.80 -18.67 -13.80
CA TYR A 57 -1.39 -18.55 -12.39
C TYR A 57 -0.25 -19.53 -12.14
N ASP A 58 0.89 -19.01 -11.67
CA ASP A 58 2.08 -19.82 -11.45
C ASP A 58 2.83 -19.33 -10.22
N PRO A 59 2.60 -19.96 -9.06
CA PRO A 59 3.15 -19.44 -7.81
C PRO A 59 4.67 -19.55 -7.68
N VAL A 60 5.33 -20.32 -8.55
CA VAL A 60 6.78 -20.53 -8.43
C VAL A 60 7.59 -19.92 -9.58
N SER A 61 6.94 -19.31 -10.56
CA SER A 61 7.65 -18.85 -11.76
C SER A 61 8.50 -17.62 -11.49
N GLU A 62 9.76 -17.67 -11.88
CA GLU A 62 10.65 -16.50 -11.86
C GLU A 62 10.25 -15.47 -12.92
N ASP A 63 9.40 -15.86 -13.88
CA ASP A 63 8.88 -14.98 -14.92
C ASP A 63 7.55 -14.32 -14.51
N ALA A 64 7.17 -14.40 -13.24
CA ALA A 64 5.94 -13.78 -12.77
C ALA A 64 5.95 -12.28 -13.08
N ILE A 65 4.82 -11.81 -13.61
CA ILE A 65 4.65 -10.39 -13.99
C ILE A 65 4.64 -9.56 -12.71
N SER A 66 5.43 -8.48 -12.70
CA SER A 66 5.47 -7.58 -11.56
C SER A 66 4.12 -6.89 -11.38
N THR A 67 3.59 -6.92 -10.16
CA THR A 67 2.34 -6.26 -9.81
C THR A 67 2.58 -5.07 -8.88
N THR A 68 3.81 -4.87 -8.41
CA THR A 68 4.11 -3.84 -7.41
C THR A 68 4.53 -2.52 -8.06
N HIS A 69 3.62 -1.98 -8.88
CA HIS A 69 3.74 -0.66 -9.49
C HIS A 69 2.32 -0.10 -9.63
N ILE A 70 2.23 1.22 -9.74
CA ILE A 70 0.92 1.89 -9.66
C ILE A 70 0.01 1.52 -10.84
N GLU A 71 0.58 1.23 -12.01
CA GLU A 71 -0.19 0.85 -13.19
C GLU A 71 -0.85 -0.53 -13.04
N TYR A 72 -0.42 -1.32 -12.05
CA TYR A 72 -1.09 -2.59 -11.75
C TYR A 72 -2.60 -2.43 -11.61
N GLN A 73 -3.02 -1.32 -10.99
CA GLN A 73 -4.44 -1.06 -10.72
C GLN A 73 -5.30 -1.05 -12.00
N TYR A 74 -4.66 -0.84 -13.16
CA TYR A 74 -5.33 -0.70 -14.45
C TYR A 74 -4.83 -1.73 -15.47
N SER A 75 -4.20 -2.80 -15.00
CA SER A 75 -3.48 -3.77 -15.84
C SER A 75 -4.28 -5.06 -16.04
N ASP A 76 -3.81 -5.87 -16.98
CA ASP A 76 -4.33 -7.23 -17.18
C ASP A 76 -4.20 -8.05 -15.89
N THR A 77 -3.06 -7.95 -15.19
CA THR A 77 -2.82 -8.74 -13.99
C THR A 77 -3.80 -8.39 -12.86
N ASN A 78 -4.27 -7.15 -12.79
CA ASN A 78 -5.31 -6.77 -11.82
C ASN A 78 -6.61 -7.54 -12.10
N VAL A 79 -7.01 -7.59 -13.36
CA VAL A 79 -8.22 -8.32 -13.76
C VAL A 79 -8.08 -9.81 -13.44
N LEU A 80 -6.92 -10.38 -13.80
CA LEU A 80 -6.64 -11.80 -13.54
C LEU A 80 -6.65 -12.10 -12.04
N ALA A 81 -6.04 -11.23 -11.25
CA ALA A 81 -5.96 -11.41 -9.80
C ALA A 81 -7.35 -11.46 -9.16
N VAL A 82 -8.24 -10.56 -9.59
CA VAL A 82 -9.62 -10.53 -9.11
C VAL A 82 -10.35 -11.82 -9.50
N HIS A 83 -10.28 -12.22 -10.76
CA HIS A 83 -10.96 -13.43 -11.22
C HIS A 83 -10.38 -14.68 -10.56
N HIS A 84 -9.06 -14.74 -10.37
CA HIS A 84 -8.43 -15.88 -9.72
C HIS A 84 -8.90 -16.00 -8.26
N ALA A 85 -8.98 -14.87 -7.56
CA ALA A 85 -9.50 -14.85 -6.19
C ALA A 85 -10.95 -15.35 -6.15
N LEU A 86 -11.78 -14.87 -7.07
CA LEU A 86 -13.19 -15.29 -7.16
C LEU A 86 -13.31 -16.80 -7.39
N LEU A 87 -12.50 -17.33 -8.31
CA LEU A 87 -12.55 -18.76 -8.66
C LEU A 87 -12.08 -19.65 -7.49
N ASN A 88 -11.29 -19.11 -6.59
CA ASN A 88 -10.77 -19.85 -5.42
C ASN A 88 -11.49 -19.49 -4.13
N SER A 89 -12.60 -18.75 -4.20
CA SER A 89 -13.36 -18.30 -3.03
C SER A 89 -14.32 -19.35 -2.47
N GLY A 90 -14.64 -20.36 -3.27
CA GLY A 90 -15.70 -21.32 -2.94
C GLY A 90 -17.05 -20.92 -3.48
N ILE A 91 -17.18 -19.71 -4.02
CA ILE A 91 -18.43 -19.26 -4.66
C ILE A 91 -18.48 -19.85 -6.07
N GLU A 92 -19.62 -20.39 -6.46
CA GLU A 92 -19.78 -20.89 -7.84
C GLU A 92 -19.79 -19.72 -8.83
N PRO A 93 -19.10 -19.87 -9.98
CA PRO A 93 -19.13 -18.83 -11.02
C PRO A 93 -20.53 -18.37 -11.36
N GLN A 94 -20.73 -17.06 -11.33
CA GLN A 94 -22.05 -16.46 -11.53
C GLN A 94 -21.87 -14.98 -11.87
N GLU A 95 -22.97 -14.31 -12.12
CA GLU A 95 -22.99 -12.87 -12.34
C GLU A 95 -22.91 -12.18 -10.96
N ILE A 96 -22.01 -11.22 -10.82
CA ILE A 96 -21.80 -10.52 -9.53
C ILE A 96 -21.70 -9.01 -9.74
N ASP A 97 -21.99 -8.29 -8.67
CA ASP A 97 -21.68 -6.87 -8.51
C ASP A 97 -20.43 -6.79 -7.64
N LEU A 98 -19.46 -6.03 -8.08
CA LEU A 98 -18.14 -5.98 -7.45
C LEU A 98 -17.85 -4.59 -6.90
N THR A 99 -17.39 -4.53 -5.66
CA THR A 99 -16.83 -3.30 -5.09
C THR A 99 -15.32 -3.52 -4.94
N VAL A 100 -14.54 -2.64 -5.56
CA VAL A 100 -13.07 -2.73 -5.54
C VAL A 100 -12.47 -1.48 -4.94
N THR A 101 -11.17 -1.46 -4.78
CA THR A 101 -10.47 -0.33 -4.17
C THR A 101 -9.42 0.27 -5.09
N LEU A 102 -9.10 1.52 -4.84
CA LEU A 102 -7.92 2.20 -5.38
C LEU A 102 -7.15 2.79 -4.20
N PRO A 103 -5.83 2.81 -4.28
CA PRO A 103 -5.04 3.57 -3.29
C PRO A 103 -5.58 4.99 -3.14
N ILE A 104 -5.51 5.53 -1.94
CA ILE A 104 -6.06 6.86 -1.63
C ILE A 104 -5.51 7.90 -2.62
N SER A 105 -4.22 7.83 -2.94
CA SER A 105 -3.58 8.78 -3.85
C SER A 105 -4.00 8.61 -5.30
N GLU A 106 -4.59 7.45 -5.67
CA GLU A 106 -5.16 7.24 -7.01
C GLU A 106 -6.64 7.60 -7.05
N PHE A 107 -7.36 7.41 -5.95
CA PHE A 107 -8.78 7.70 -5.85
C PHE A 107 -9.04 9.21 -5.79
N TYR A 108 -8.17 9.95 -5.11
CA TYR A 108 -8.29 11.40 -4.96
C TYR A 108 -7.19 12.12 -5.74
N THR A 109 -7.54 13.29 -6.27
CA THR A 109 -6.55 14.21 -6.84
C THR A 109 -5.79 14.91 -5.71
N ALA A 110 -4.72 15.62 -6.07
CA ALA A 110 -3.97 16.43 -5.09
C ALA A 110 -4.85 17.51 -4.43
N ASP A 111 -5.93 17.89 -5.09
CA ASP A 111 -6.90 18.87 -4.56
C ASP A 111 -8.00 18.20 -3.71
N CYS A 112 -7.79 16.93 -3.35
CA CYS A 112 -8.71 16.16 -2.50
C CYS A 112 -10.09 15.95 -3.14
N GLN A 113 -10.16 15.99 -4.46
CA GLN A 113 -11.39 15.70 -5.21
C GLN A 113 -11.31 14.27 -5.75
N LYS A 114 -12.47 13.64 -5.95
CA LYS A 114 -12.49 12.30 -6.57
C LYS A 114 -11.83 12.37 -7.94
N ASN A 115 -10.92 11.44 -8.19
CA ASN A 115 -10.24 11.34 -9.48
C ASN A 115 -11.11 10.48 -10.41
N THR A 116 -12.06 11.15 -11.08
CA THR A 116 -13.04 10.44 -11.92
C THR A 116 -12.36 9.69 -13.07
N LEU A 117 -11.26 10.22 -13.61
CA LEU A 117 -10.53 9.55 -14.69
C LEU A 117 -9.98 8.20 -14.23
N ASN A 118 -9.34 8.18 -13.06
CA ASN A 118 -8.79 6.94 -12.52
C ASN A 118 -9.91 5.96 -12.15
N ILE A 119 -10.99 6.47 -11.54
CA ILE A 119 -12.12 5.63 -11.15
C ILE A 119 -12.73 4.96 -12.39
N GLU A 120 -12.98 5.73 -13.45
CA GLU A 120 -13.54 5.20 -14.69
C GLU A 120 -12.60 4.23 -15.38
N ARG A 121 -11.30 4.52 -15.35
CA ARG A 121 -10.27 3.65 -15.91
C ARG A 121 -10.27 2.29 -15.19
N LYS A 122 -10.38 2.31 -13.87
CA LYS A 122 -10.45 1.09 -13.04
C LYS A 122 -11.70 0.27 -13.40
N ILE A 123 -12.85 0.94 -13.50
CA ILE A 123 -14.11 0.27 -13.83
C ILE A 123 -14.01 -0.41 -15.21
N ARG A 124 -13.55 0.33 -16.22
CA ARG A 124 -13.40 -0.22 -17.58
C ARG A 124 -12.47 -1.43 -17.59
N ASN A 125 -11.38 -1.35 -16.82
CA ASN A 125 -10.41 -2.44 -16.75
C ASN A 125 -11.06 -3.74 -16.25
N LEU A 126 -11.83 -3.64 -15.15
CA LEU A 126 -12.41 -4.81 -14.49
C LEU A 126 -13.68 -5.32 -15.18
N MET A 127 -14.27 -4.53 -16.07
CA MET A 127 -15.43 -4.99 -16.87
C MET A 127 -15.02 -5.86 -18.05
N ARG A 128 -13.73 -6.00 -18.33
CA ARG A 128 -13.24 -6.85 -19.43
C ARG A 128 -13.51 -8.32 -19.11
N GLU A 129 -13.87 -9.08 -20.14
CA GLU A 129 -14.17 -10.50 -19.99
C GLU A 129 -12.88 -11.32 -19.84
N VAL A 130 -12.90 -12.23 -18.87
CA VAL A 130 -11.83 -13.21 -18.66
C VAL A 130 -12.43 -14.60 -18.83
N THR A 131 -11.76 -15.46 -19.59
CA THR A 131 -12.15 -16.85 -19.73
C THR A 131 -11.00 -17.77 -19.33
N LEU A 132 -11.36 -18.99 -18.96
CA LEU A 132 -10.40 -20.07 -18.73
C LEU A 132 -10.37 -20.96 -19.97
N ASN A 133 -9.24 -21.63 -20.21
CA ASN A 133 -9.22 -22.67 -21.26
C ASN A 133 -10.15 -23.83 -20.90
N LYS A 134 -10.37 -24.07 -19.61
CA LYS A 134 -11.30 -25.10 -19.12
C LYS A 134 -12.08 -24.56 -17.91
N GLY A 135 -13.38 -24.62 -17.97
CA GLY A 135 -14.25 -24.23 -16.87
C GLY A 135 -14.86 -22.84 -17.04
N GLY A 136 -15.83 -22.54 -16.21
CA GLY A 136 -16.54 -21.27 -16.23
C GLY A 136 -15.85 -20.21 -15.40
N THR A 137 -16.17 -18.95 -15.71
CA THR A 137 -15.66 -17.79 -14.97
C THR A 137 -16.83 -16.93 -14.51
N PHE A 138 -16.55 -15.99 -13.63
CA PHE A 138 -17.55 -15.03 -13.16
C PHE A 138 -17.81 -13.98 -14.22
N THR A 139 -19.05 -13.49 -14.25
CA THR A 139 -19.43 -12.33 -15.07
C THR A 139 -19.57 -11.13 -14.14
N ILE A 140 -18.81 -10.10 -14.38
CA ILE A 140 -18.87 -8.89 -13.56
C ILE A 140 -19.90 -7.95 -14.17
N LYS A 141 -21.03 -7.82 -13.49
CA LYS A 141 -22.16 -7.02 -13.95
C LYS A 141 -21.92 -5.53 -13.74
N SER A 142 -21.33 -5.18 -12.59
CA SER A 142 -21.06 -3.80 -12.26
C SER A 142 -19.83 -3.71 -11.35
N VAL A 143 -19.14 -2.58 -11.41
CA VAL A 143 -17.98 -2.30 -10.58
C VAL A 143 -18.20 -0.95 -9.89
N GLU A 144 -18.06 -0.95 -8.58
CA GLU A 144 -18.03 0.27 -7.77
C GLU A 144 -16.62 0.41 -7.19
N VAL A 145 -16.06 1.60 -7.24
CA VAL A 145 -14.69 1.84 -6.74
C VAL A 145 -14.75 2.66 -5.45
N MET A 146 -14.05 2.19 -4.44
CA MET A 146 -13.93 2.86 -3.13
C MET A 146 -12.46 3.19 -2.86
N PRO A 147 -12.18 4.22 -2.08
CA PRO A 147 -10.79 4.43 -1.66
C PRO A 147 -10.36 3.33 -0.70
N GLU A 148 -9.13 2.89 -0.88
CA GLU A 148 -8.53 1.84 -0.04
C GLU A 148 -8.55 2.27 1.43
N SER A 149 -8.85 1.34 2.32
CA SER A 149 -8.88 1.51 3.78
C SER A 149 -10.03 2.37 4.31
N LEU A 150 -10.61 3.26 3.52
CA LEU A 150 -11.59 4.22 4.06
C LEU A 150 -12.86 3.58 4.62
N PRO A 151 -13.41 2.49 4.06
CA PRO A 151 -14.57 1.86 4.71
C PRO A 151 -14.28 1.40 6.13
N ALA A 152 -13.09 0.81 6.35
CA ALA A 152 -12.69 0.38 7.70
C ALA A 152 -12.45 1.59 8.61
N VAL A 153 -11.85 2.63 8.05
CA VAL A 153 -11.60 3.89 8.76
C VAL A 153 -12.92 4.51 9.20
N PHE A 154 -13.91 4.56 8.31
CA PHE A 154 -15.22 5.13 8.65
C PHE A 154 -15.85 4.40 9.83
N THR A 155 -15.82 3.08 9.80
CA THR A 155 -16.34 2.25 10.90
C THR A 155 -15.65 2.60 12.23
N ARG A 156 -14.32 2.78 12.18
CA ARG A 156 -13.56 3.14 13.37
C ARG A 156 -13.87 4.55 13.86
N LEU A 157 -14.03 5.51 12.94
CA LEU A 157 -14.38 6.89 13.31
C LEU A 157 -15.74 6.95 14.01
N VAL A 158 -16.70 6.20 13.50
CA VAL A 158 -18.03 6.12 14.09
C VAL A 158 -17.96 5.46 15.47
N ALA A 159 -17.24 4.32 15.57
CA ALA A 159 -17.09 3.60 16.82
C ALA A 159 -16.41 4.46 17.89
N ASP A 160 -15.45 5.28 17.50
CA ASP A 160 -14.72 6.18 18.41
C ASP A 160 -15.49 7.48 18.69
N ASN A 161 -16.66 7.66 18.07
CA ASN A 161 -17.51 8.83 18.24
C ASN A 161 -16.73 10.12 17.96
N VAL A 162 -16.00 10.15 16.86
CA VAL A 162 -15.13 11.28 16.49
C VAL A 162 -16.01 12.51 16.23
N GLY A 163 -15.63 13.63 16.83
CA GLY A 163 -16.36 14.91 16.68
C GLY A 163 -16.09 15.55 15.34
N GLN A 164 -17.05 16.36 14.88
CA GLN A 164 -17.03 16.91 13.52
C GLN A 164 -15.80 17.79 13.21
N TYR A 165 -15.14 18.30 14.24
CA TYR A 165 -13.94 19.14 14.06
C TYR A 165 -12.64 18.42 14.38
N GLU A 166 -12.72 17.17 14.82
CA GLU A 166 -11.53 16.39 15.15
C GLU A 166 -10.90 15.91 13.86
N LYS A 167 -9.57 15.87 13.83
CA LYS A 167 -8.80 15.37 12.69
C LYS A 167 -8.17 14.03 13.01
N SER A 168 -8.24 13.14 12.05
CA SER A 168 -7.63 11.81 12.16
C SER A 168 -6.60 11.62 11.07
N LEU A 169 -5.46 11.03 11.42
CA LEU A 169 -4.42 10.65 10.49
C LEU A 169 -4.67 9.20 10.07
N VAL A 170 -4.70 8.97 8.78
CA VAL A 170 -4.80 7.62 8.21
C VAL A 170 -3.51 7.34 7.45
N ILE A 171 -2.89 6.21 7.73
CA ILE A 171 -1.71 5.75 6.99
C ILE A 171 -2.03 4.37 6.45
N ASP A 172 -1.83 4.18 5.16
CA ASP A 172 -2.03 2.89 4.51
C ASP A 172 -0.73 2.45 3.88
N LEU A 173 -0.18 1.35 4.40
CA LEU A 173 1.05 0.76 3.90
C LEU A 173 0.68 -0.46 3.08
N GLY A 174 0.75 -0.32 1.78
CA GLY A 174 0.42 -1.40 0.84
C GLY A 174 1.65 -2.06 0.25
N GLY A 175 1.41 -2.95 -0.69
CA GLY A 175 2.49 -3.62 -1.43
C GLY A 175 3.31 -2.63 -2.25
N THR A 176 2.64 -1.68 -2.86
CA THR A 176 3.26 -0.73 -3.80
C THR A 176 3.46 0.65 -3.21
N THR A 177 2.46 1.15 -2.46
CA THR A 177 2.43 2.55 -2.02
C THR A 177 2.37 2.68 -0.51
N LEU A 178 2.84 3.83 -0.07
CA LEU A 178 2.54 4.35 1.26
C LEU A 178 1.61 5.55 1.05
N ASP A 179 0.38 5.44 1.50
CA ASP A 179 -0.61 6.52 1.38
C ASP A 179 -0.93 7.10 2.75
N VAL A 180 -1.05 8.43 2.79
CA VAL A 180 -1.34 9.16 4.02
C VAL A 180 -2.47 10.13 3.75
N GLY A 181 -3.47 10.14 4.62
CA GLY A 181 -4.59 11.06 4.51
C GLY A 181 -4.93 11.68 5.84
N VAL A 182 -5.52 12.87 5.81
CA VAL A 182 -6.08 13.52 6.99
C VAL A 182 -7.57 13.69 6.77
N ILE A 183 -8.36 13.15 7.71
CA ILE A 183 -9.81 13.14 7.65
C ILE A 183 -10.34 14.03 8.76
N VAL A 184 -11.34 14.85 8.45
CA VAL A 184 -12.01 15.72 9.41
C VAL A 184 -13.34 15.08 9.78
N GLY A 185 -13.57 14.94 11.09
CA GLY A 185 -14.82 14.38 11.61
C GLY A 185 -15.02 12.93 11.18
N GLN A 186 -16.26 12.57 10.90
CA GLN A 186 -16.62 11.24 10.41
C GLN A 186 -16.77 11.29 8.88
N PHE A 187 -15.74 11.83 8.22
CA PHE A 187 -15.67 12.04 6.77
C PHE A 187 -16.47 13.27 6.30
N GLU A 188 -16.56 14.29 7.14
CA GLU A 188 -17.07 15.57 6.69
C GLU A 188 -16.13 16.18 5.65
N ASP A 189 -14.83 15.88 5.76
CA ASP A 189 -13.85 16.40 4.81
C ASP A 189 -12.63 15.48 4.78
N VAL A 190 -11.93 15.48 3.65
CA VAL A 190 -10.60 14.89 3.51
C VAL A 190 -9.67 16.07 3.23
N SER A 191 -8.93 16.49 4.24
CA SER A 191 -8.20 17.75 4.17
C SER A 191 -6.79 17.61 3.59
N ALA A 192 -6.27 16.41 3.46
CA ALA A 192 -4.96 16.18 2.86
C ALA A 192 -4.83 14.75 2.38
N VAL A 193 -4.17 14.56 1.24
CA VAL A 193 -3.87 13.26 0.68
C VAL A 193 -2.46 13.30 0.11
N HIS A 194 -1.64 12.34 0.51
CA HIS A 194 -0.29 12.16 -0.04
C HIS A 194 -0.06 10.68 -0.30
N GLY A 195 0.61 10.38 -1.40
CA GLY A 195 0.98 9.01 -1.73
C GLY A 195 2.41 8.97 -2.23
N ASN A 196 3.11 7.92 -1.87
CA ASN A 196 4.45 7.66 -2.42
C ASN A 196 4.43 6.29 -3.08
N PRO A 197 4.49 6.26 -4.43
CA PRO A 197 4.40 4.99 -5.17
C PRO A 197 5.69 4.17 -5.13
N ASP A 198 6.74 4.71 -4.53
CA ASP A 198 8.03 4.02 -4.45
C ASP A 198 8.29 3.41 -3.07
N ILE A 199 7.37 3.60 -2.14
CA ILE A 199 7.48 3.07 -0.77
C ILE A 199 6.32 2.12 -0.51
N GLY A 200 6.64 0.85 -0.44
CA GLY A 200 5.68 -0.20 -0.11
C GLY A 200 6.43 -1.40 0.41
N VAL A 201 5.72 -2.38 0.93
CA VAL A 201 6.36 -3.58 1.50
C VAL A 201 7.10 -4.39 0.42
N SER A 202 6.79 -4.16 -0.85
CA SER A 202 7.48 -4.84 -1.96
C SER A 202 8.96 -4.45 -2.09
N MET A 203 9.40 -3.39 -1.43
CA MET A 203 10.83 -3.05 -1.40
C MET A 203 11.64 -4.23 -0.86
N VAL A 204 11.14 -4.87 0.18
CA VAL A 204 11.83 -6.03 0.79
C VAL A 204 11.78 -7.22 -0.16
N THR A 205 10.64 -7.44 -0.82
CA THR A 205 10.47 -8.52 -1.79
C THR A 205 11.47 -8.39 -2.94
N LYS A 206 11.60 -7.19 -3.50
CA LYS A 206 12.52 -6.94 -4.63
C LYS A 206 13.97 -7.18 -4.25
N ALA A 207 14.38 -6.70 -3.07
CA ALA A 207 15.75 -6.93 -2.59
C ALA A 207 16.01 -8.42 -2.34
N THR A 208 15.00 -9.12 -1.80
CA THR A 208 15.10 -10.56 -1.55
C THR A 208 15.25 -11.33 -2.86
N LEU A 209 14.49 -10.98 -3.89
CA LEU A 209 14.61 -11.62 -5.20
C LEU A 209 16.01 -11.44 -5.79
N THR A 210 16.57 -10.24 -5.65
CA THR A 210 17.95 -9.99 -6.10
C THR A 210 18.94 -10.88 -5.37
N ALA A 211 18.82 -10.98 -4.04
CA ALA A 211 19.71 -11.83 -3.24
C ALA A 211 19.55 -13.31 -3.59
N LEU A 212 18.31 -13.75 -3.83
CA LEU A 212 18.02 -15.12 -4.25
C LEU A 212 18.66 -15.44 -5.60
N LYS A 213 18.60 -14.49 -6.53
CA LYS A 213 19.24 -14.65 -7.83
C LYS A 213 20.75 -14.82 -7.67
N MET A 214 21.37 -14.02 -6.79
CA MET A 214 22.81 -14.14 -6.49
C MET A 214 23.15 -15.47 -5.80
N ALA A 215 22.17 -16.11 -5.19
CA ALA A 215 22.29 -17.41 -4.53
C ALA A 215 21.82 -18.56 -5.45
N SER A 216 21.71 -18.31 -6.74
CA SER A 216 21.25 -19.28 -7.74
C SER A 216 19.91 -19.91 -7.37
N SER A 217 19.02 -19.09 -6.81
CA SER A 217 17.74 -19.55 -6.26
C SER A 217 16.59 -18.72 -6.82
N ASP A 218 16.60 -18.48 -8.13
CA ASP A 218 15.54 -17.68 -8.78
C ASP A 218 14.15 -18.26 -8.48
N THR A 219 13.22 -17.37 -8.14
CA THR A 219 11.86 -17.79 -7.80
C THR A 219 10.90 -16.63 -8.00
N SER A 220 9.62 -16.85 -7.68
CA SER A 220 8.58 -15.84 -7.82
C SER A 220 8.58 -14.85 -6.65
N PRO A 221 8.02 -13.65 -6.85
CA PRO A 221 7.77 -12.74 -5.72
C PRO A 221 6.94 -13.37 -4.61
N MET A 222 6.00 -14.25 -4.96
CA MET A 222 5.17 -14.95 -3.98
C MET A 222 6.03 -15.81 -3.05
N ILE A 223 6.95 -16.58 -3.60
CA ILE A 223 7.85 -17.43 -2.78
C ILE A 223 8.81 -16.55 -1.98
N ALA A 224 9.31 -15.47 -2.58
CA ALA A 224 10.16 -14.52 -1.85
C ALA A 224 9.43 -13.95 -0.63
N ASP A 225 8.14 -13.60 -0.78
CA ASP A 225 7.33 -13.11 0.35
C ASP A 225 7.18 -14.17 1.42
N GLU A 226 6.95 -15.43 1.02
CA GLU A 226 6.86 -16.53 1.98
C GLU A 226 8.18 -16.73 2.70
N LEU A 227 9.30 -16.57 1.99
CA LEU A 227 10.62 -16.66 2.62
C LEU A 227 10.80 -15.56 3.67
N ILE A 228 10.41 -14.33 3.34
CA ILE A 228 10.50 -13.20 4.29
C ILE A 228 9.70 -13.50 5.55
N LYS A 229 8.48 -14.01 5.39
CA LYS A 229 7.59 -14.34 6.51
C LYS A 229 8.13 -15.49 7.36
N ASN A 230 8.81 -16.43 6.74
CA ASN A 230 9.29 -17.65 7.39
C ASN A 230 10.82 -17.70 7.56
N ARG A 231 11.48 -16.53 7.56
CA ARG A 231 12.93 -16.48 7.60
C ARG A 231 13.57 -17.04 8.88
N ASN A 232 12.77 -17.17 9.92
CA ASN A 232 13.24 -17.78 11.17
C ASN A 232 13.07 -19.30 11.18
N ASN A 233 12.40 -19.83 10.15
CA ASN A 233 12.24 -21.28 9.97
C ASN A 233 13.34 -21.77 9.01
N LEU A 234 14.46 -22.21 9.57
CA LEU A 234 15.64 -22.57 8.76
C LEU A 234 15.38 -23.73 7.81
N ASP A 235 14.46 -24.62 8.16
CA ASP A 235 14.08 -25.72 7.25
C ASP A 235 13.41 -25.17 5.99
N PHE A 236 12.52 -24.19 6.15
CA PHE A 236 11.87 -23.55 5.00
C PHE A 236 12.88 -22.75 4.17
N VAL A 237 13.77 -22.01 4.86
CA VAL A 237 14.80 -21.20 4.18
C VAL A 237 15.68 -22.14 3.32
N GLY A 238 16.04 -23.29 3.85
CA GLY A 238 16.87 -24.28 3.14
C GLY A 238 16.17 -24.90 1.94
N GLN A 239 14.84 -24.89 1.91
CA GLN A 239 14.08 -25.37 0.74
C GLN A 239 14.07 -24.34 -0.39
N VAL A 240 14.21 -23.07 -0.07
CA VAL A 240 14.15 -21.99 -1.04
C VAL A 240 15.54 -21.59 -1.55
N VAL A 241 16.53 -21.54 -0.64
CA VAL A 241 17.89 -21.10 -0.99
C VAL A 241 18.73 -22.33 -1.38
N ASN A 242 19.02 -22.45 -2.67
CA ASN A 242 19.73 -23.61 -3.20
C ASN A 242 21.20 -23.65 -2.78
N GLU A 243 21.86 -22.50 -2.73
CA GLU A 243 23.27 -22.41 -2.39
C GLU A 243 23.43 -22.09 -0.91
N VAL A 244 23.69 -23.13 -0.11
CA VAL A 244 23.75 -23.03 1.35
C VAL A 244 24.76 -21.98 1.82
N SER A 245 25.90 -21.84 1.11
CA SER A 245 26.91 -20.84 1.47
C SER A 245 26.39 -19.40 1.36
N LYS A 246 25.29 -19.18 0.63
CA LYS A 246 24.70 -17.85 0.44
C LYS A 246 23.48 -17.62 1.33
N LEU A 247 23.13 -18.59 2.17
CA LEU A 247 21.93 -18.52 3.01
C LEU A 247 21.98 -17.27 3.91
N ASN A 248 23.10 -17.02 4.55
CA ASN A 248 23.24 -15.83 5.41
C ASN A 248 23.16 -14.52 4.62
N LEU A 249 23.67 -14.51 3.38
CA LEU A 249 23.55 -13.32 2.51
C LEU A 249 22.08 -13.00 2.27
N VAL A 250 21.28 -14.02 1.98
CA VAL A 250 19.83 -13.81 1.73
C VAL A 250 19.14 -13.29 3.00
N LEU A 251 19.39 -13.94 4.13
CA LEU A 251 18.76 -13.55 5.39
C LEU A 251 19.19 -12.13 5.82
N ASP A 252 20.47 -11.80 5.68
CA ASP A 252 20.98 -10.48 6.01
C ASP A 252 20.38 -9.41 5.11
N THR A 253 20.17 -9.73 3.84
CA THR A 253 19.53 -8.81 2.89
C THR A 253 18.09 -8.52 3.31
N ILE A 254 17.38 -9.52 3.72
CA ILE A 254 16.00 -9.35 4.19
C ILE A 254 15.97 -8.40 5.39
N ASP A 255 16.82 -8.66 6.35
CA ASP A 255 16.90 -7.84 7.56
C ASP A 255 17.29 -6.40 7.26
N UNK A 256 18.09 -6.20 6.42
CA UNK A 256 18.56 -4.93 6.04
C UNK A 256 17.54 -4.21 5.23
N UNK A 257 16.84 -4.85 4.51
CA UNK A 257 15.86 -4.29 3.72
C UNK A 257 14.68 -3.91 4.52
N UNK A 258 14.39 -4.54 5.56
CA UNK A 258 13.36 -4.23 6.44
C UNK A 258 13.66 -2.99 7.22
N UNK A 259 14.91 -2.81 7.52
CA UNK A 259 15.34 -1.66 8.24
C UNK A 259 15.37 -0.43 7.37
N UNK A 260 15.60 -0.67 6.20
CA UNK A 260 15.54 0.35 5.24
C UNK A 260 14.13 0.72 4.89
N UNK A 261 13.28 -0.10 4.90
CA UNK A 261 11.93 0.12 4.67
C UNK A 261 11.28 0.88 5.79
N UNK A 262 11.79 0.62 6.95
CA UNK A 262 11.27 1.23 8.10
C UNK A 262 11.72 2.68 8.19
N UNK A 263 12.83 2.84 7.75
CA UNK A 263 13.37 4.17 7.74
C UNK A 263 12.78 4.97 6.61
N UNK A 264 12.54 4.40 5.65
CA UNK A 264 11.93 5.02 4.55
C UNK A 264 10.47 5.28 4.78
N UNK A 265 9.87 4.52 5.49
CA UNK A 265 8.50 4.68 5.86
C UNK A 265 8.33 5.78 6.88
N UNK A 266 9.27 5.76 7.66
CA UNK A 266 9.22 6.78 8.67
C UNK A 266 9.54 8.16 8.13
N UNK A 267 10.34 8.09 7.30
CA UNK A 267 10.63 9.31 6.62
C UNK A 267 9.51 9.77 5.75
N UNK A 268 8.94 9.02 5.23
CA UNK A 268 7.84 9.35 4.40
C UNK A 268 6.65 9.78 5.21
N UNK A 269 6.54 9.19 6.24
CA UNK A 269 5.44 9.51 7.11
C UNK A 269 5.68 10.85 7.76
N UNK A 270 6.91 10.97 7.97
CA UNK A 270 7.25 12.24 8.55
C UNK A 270 7.16 13.34 7.54
N UNK A 271 7.49 13.03 6.51
CA UNK A 271 7.37 13.97 5.46
C UNK A 271 5.94 14.24 5.11
N UNK A 272 5.24 13.40 5.17
CA UNK A 272 3.86 13.56 4.91
C UNK A 272 3.17 14.33 6.01
N UNK A 273 3.62 13.99 7.06
CA UNK A 273 3.05 14.64 8.17
C UNK A 273 3.56 16.07 8.27
N UNK A 274 4.66 16.14 7.88
CA UNK A 274 5.21 17.45 7.84
C UNK A 274 4.59 18.25 6.77
N UNK A 275 4.31 17.64 5.90
CA UNK A 275 3.65 18.27 4.85
C UNK A 275 2.24 18.63 5.21
N UNK A 276 1.70 17.87 5.86
CA UNK A 276 0.42 18.14 6.38
C UNK A 276 0.46 19.23 7.41
N UNK A 277 1.48 19.05 8.02
CA UNK A 277 1.67 20.03 9.02
C UNK A 277 2.12 21.34 8.40
N UNK A 278 2.83 21.14 7.51
CA UNK A 278 3.22 22.30 6.79
C UNK A 278 2.08 22.91 6.06
N UNK A 279 1.31 22.19 5.75
CA UNK A 279 0.16 22.70 5.13
C UNK A 279 -0.67 23.42 6.12
N UNK A 280 -0.68 22.90 7.15
CA UNK A 280 -1.36 23.51 8.20
C UNK A 280 -0.60 24.69 8.70
N UNK A 281 0.53 24.50 8.60
CA UNK A 281 1.42 25.55 8.94
C UNK A 281 1.46 26.58 7.88
N UNK A 282 1.35 26.14 6.92
CA UNK A 282 1.25 27.03 5.81
C UNK A 282 -0.02 27.77 5.82
N UNK A 283 -0.87 27.17 6.18
CA UNK A 283 -2.11 27.79 6.33
C UNK A 283 -2.06 28.80 7.46
N UNK A 284 -1.44 28.36 8.30
CA UNK A 284 -1.28 29.20 9.42
C UNK A 284 -0.23 30.22 9.17
N UNK A 285 0.60 29.81 8.46
CA UNK A 285 1.58 30.74 8.08
C UNK A 285 1.09 31.71 7.04
N UNK A 286 0.34 31.22 6.49
CA UNK A 286 -0.29 32.07 5.55
C UNK A 286 -1.07 33.12 6.25
N UNK A 287 -1.55 32.70 7.16
CA UNK A 287 -2.26 33.58 7.96
C UNK A 287 -1.35 34.48 8.73
N UNK A 288 -0.40 33.96 8.99
CA UNK A 288 0.60 34.69 9.67
C UNK A 288 1.54 35.37 8.72
N UNK A 289 1.55 34.83 7.80
CA UNK A 289 2.39 35.40 6.82
C UNK A 289 1.93 36.70 6.31
N UNK A 290 0.92 36.64 6.39
CA UNK A 290 0.38 37.86 6.05
C UNK A 290 0.90 38.94 6.94
N UNK A 291 1.08 38.53 7.93
CA UNK A 291 1.61 39.42 8.84
C UNK A 291 3.09 39.47 8.82
N UNK A 292 3.42 38.55 8.51
CA UNK A 292 4.83 38.52 8.62
C UNK A 292 5.45 38.25 7.29
N UNK A 293 4.80 38.56 6.64
CA UNK A 293 5.19 38.31 5.37
C UNK A 293 6.57 38.61 5.08
N UNK A 294 6.91 39.26 5.70
CA UNK A 294 8.21 39.61 5.36
C UNK A 294 9.24 38.77 6.00
N UNK A 295 8.91 38.45 6.87
CA UNK A 295 9.86 37.73 7.61
C UNK A 295 9.83 36.32 7.24
N UNK A 296 8.99 36.20 6.83
CA UNK A 296 8.81 34.89 6.54
C UNK A 296 9.42 34.45 5.24
N UNK A 297 9.52 35.18 4.65
CA UNK A 297 10.08 34.87 3.43
C UNK A 297 11.40 34.21 3.59
N UNK A 298 11.95 34.57 4.32
CA UNK A 298 13.22 34.00 4.58
C UNK A 298 13.08 32.67 5.18
N UNK A 299 12.33 32.71 5.87
CA UNK A 299 12.12 31.55 6.59
C UNK A 299 11.41 30.53 5.75
N UNK A 300 10.74 31.03 5.17
CA UNK A 300 10.04 30.21 4.30
C UNK A 300 10.92 29.58 3.28
N UNK A 301 11.57 30.26 3.02
CA UNK A 301 12.51 29.81 2.13
C UNK A 301 13.38 28.77 2.74
N UNK A 302 13.58 28.99 3.65
CA UNK A 302 14.34 28.08 4.40
C UNK A 302 13.53 26.86 4.69
N UNK A 303 12.57 27.14 4.91
CA UNK A 303 11.72 26.11 5.20
C UNK A 303 11.36 25.35 3.98
N UNK A 304 11.20 26.02 3.22
CA UNK A 304 10.91 25.44 2.03
C UNK A 304 12.05 24.69 1.52
N UNK A 305 12.83 25.18 1.75
CA UNK A 305 14.01 24.58 1.40
C UNK A 305 14.28 23.39 2.23
N UNK A 306 13.95 23.58 3.11
CA UNK A 306 14.07 22.57 4.07
C UNK A 306 13.08 21.50 3.79
N UNK A 307 12.25 21.97 3.47
CA UNK A 307 11.26 21.09 3.10
C UNK A 307 11.57 20.37 1.84
N UNK A 308 11.96 21.00 1.23
CA UNK A 308 12.34 20.45 0.04
C UNK A 308 13.53 19.59 0.20
N UNK A 309 14.15 19.99 0.86
CA UNK A 309 15.28 19.30 1.19
C UNK A 309 14.96 18.16 2.06
N UNK A 310 14.19 18.47 2.56
CA UNK A 310 13.77 17.53 3.45
C UNK A 310 13.12 16.41 2.75
N UNK A 311 12.61 16.85 1.99
CA UNK A 311 12.03 15.87 1.25
C UNK A 311 13.00 14.99 0.68
N UNK A 312 13.74 15.52 0.48
CA UNK A 312 14.74 14.83 -0.09
C UNK A 312 15.60 14.18 0.91
N UNK A 313 15.72 14.83 1.53
CA UNK A 313 16.52 14.39 2.50
C UNK A 313 15.78 13.72 3.50
N UNK A 314 14.89 14.01 3.18
CA UNK A 314 14.24 13.62 4.19
C UNK A 314 14.20 12.29 4.32
N UNK A 315 14.26 12.01 3.42
CA UNK A 315 14.33 10.87 3.52
C UNK A 315 15.31 10.46 4.51
N UNK A 316 15.98 10.98 4.37
CA UNK A 316 16.89 10.54 5.11
C UNK A 316 16.95 11.02 6.49
N UNK A 317 16.77 11.77 6.21
CA UNK A 317 16.92 12.33 7.41
C UNK A 317 15.66 12.50 8.03
N UNK A 318 15.08 12.06 7.38
CA UNK A 318 13.89 12.31 7.86
C UNK A 318 13.68 12.05 9.26
N UNK A 319 14.16 11.20 9.44
CA UNK A 319 13.98 10.90 10.73
C UNK A 319 14.73 11.76 11.64
N UNK A 320 15.56 11.94 11.15
CA UNK A 320 16.37 12.69 11.91
C UNK A 320 16.06 14.09 11.76
N UNK A 321 15.75 14.13 10.83
CA UNK A 321 15.44 15.40 10.56
C UNK A 321 14.21 15.82 11.18
N UNK A 322 13.61 14.98 11.17
CA UNK A 322 12.44 15.31 11.80
C UNK A 322 12.67 15.82 13.15
N UNK A 323 13.48 15.25 13.47
CA UNK A 323 13.80 15.62 14.75
C UNK A 323 14.58 16.88 14.78
N UNK A 324 15.22 16.89 13.91
CA UNK A 324 16.00 18.02 13.82
C UNK A 324 15.29 19.17 13.24
N UNK A 325 14.56 18.81 12.55
CA UNK A 325 13.82 19.81 12.01
C UNK A 325 12.93 20.36 12.99
N UNK A 326 12.74 19.61 13.56
CA UNK A 326 11.98 20.03 14.62
C UNK A 326 12.65 21.05 15.44
N UNK A 327 13.58 20.82 15.39
CA UNK A 327 14.32 21.69 16.17
C UNK A 327 14.52 22.97 15.48
N UNK A 328 14.63 22.82 14.46
CA UNK A 328 14.84 23.94 13.70
C UNK A 328 13.60 24.63 13.37
N UNK A 329 12.84 23.99 13.30
CA UNK A 329 11.64 24.57 13.02
C UNK A 329 10.98 25.10 14.20
N UNK A 330 11.46 24.70 14.95
CA UNK A 330 10.91 25.13 16.15
C UNK A 330 10.95 26.58 16.32
N UNK A 331 11.71 26.91 15.77
CA UNK A 331 11.78 28.27 15.86
C UNK A 331 10.71 28.94 15.08
N UNK A 332 10.48 28.39 14.24
CA UNK A 332 9.61 29.13 13.44
C UNK A 332 8.23 29.00 13.87
N UNK A 333 8.14 28.41 14.33
CA UNK A 333 6.76 28.59 14.39
C UNK A 333 6.18 28.09 15.65
N UNK A 334 6.08 28.78 16.10
CA UNK A 334 5.39 28.52 17.25
C UNK A 334 4.04 27.98 17.02
N UNK A 335 3.53 28.33 16.07
CA UNK A 335 2.23 27.90 15.81
C UNK A 335 2.21 26.59 15.15
N UNK A 336 3.01 26.49 14.52
CA UNK A 336 3.22 25.28 13.92
C UNK A 336 3.74 24.28 14.91
N UNK A 337 4.19 24.75 15.70
CA UNK A 337 4.67 23.99 16.73
C UNK A 337 3.67 23.11 17.38
N UNK A 338 2.79 23.62 17.44
CA UNK A 338 1.77 22.85 18.07
C UNK A 338 1.41 21.63 17.32
N UNK A 339 1.35 21.85 16.27
CA UNK A 339 0.96 20.75 15.45
C UNK A 339 2.10 19.83 15.31
N HIS A 340 3.14 20.26 15.01
CA HIS A 340 4.41 19.54 14.92
C HIS A 340 4.78 18.85 16.24
N SER A 341 4.70 19.58 17.26
CA SER A 341 5.03 19.01 18.57
C SER A 341 4.06 17.88 18.96
N THR A 342 2.80 18.05 18.64
CA THR A 342 1.79 17.01 18.91
C THR A 342 2.09 15.74 18.07
N PHE A 343 2.34 15.93 16.78
CA PHE A 343 2.69 14.79 15.91
C PHE A 343 3.97 14.14 16.39
N THR A 344 5.01 14.94 16.65
CA THR A 344 6.31 14.40 17.04
C THR A 344 6.27 13.73 18.40
N ARG A 345 5.61 14.37 19.38
CA ARG A 345 5.60 13.86 20.75
C ARG A 345 4.62 12.74 20.98
N ARG A 346 3.43 12.83 20.40
CA ARG A 346 2.36 11.86 20.67
C ARG A 346 2.18 10.84 19.55
N THR A 347 2.04 11.33 18.33
CA THR A 347 1.65 10.50 17.19
C THR A 347 2.83 9.72 16.59
N LEU A 348 3.98 10.39 16.40
CA LEU A 348 5.11 9.76 15.72
C LEU A 348 5.59 8.48 16.42
N PRO A 349 5.75 8.45 17.75
CA PRO A 349 6.16 7.20 18.40
C PRO A 349 5.17 6.06 18.17
N ILE A 350 3.87 6.37 18.18
CA ILE A 350 2.81 5.37 17.97
C ILE A 350 2.89 4.84 16.53
N VAL A 351 3.04 5.75 15.56
CA VAL A 351 3.17 5.39 14.14
C VAL A 351 4.43 4.54 13.91
N LEU A 352 5.55 4.92 14.52
CA LEU A 352 6.80 4.15 14.40
C LEU A 352 6.63 2.75 15.00
N HIS A 353 5.98 2.64 16.14
CA HIS A 353 5.70 1.35 16.75
C HIS A 353 4.83 0.50 15.83
N TRP A 354 3.78 1.09 15.24
CA TRP A 354 2.91 0.40 14.30
C TRP A 354 3.68 -0.07 13.07
N LEU A 355 4.53 0.81 12.48
CA LEU A 355 5.35 0.43 11.32
C LEU A 355 6.26 -0.74 11.64
N LYS A 356 6.92 -0.70 12.81
CA LYS A 356 7.78 -1.81 13.22
C LYS A 356 6.99 -3.11 13.36
N SER A 357 5.78 -3.04 13.88
CA SER A 357 4.93 -4.22 14.04
C SER A 357 4.51 -4.81 12.69
N LYS A 358 4.46 -3.99 11.62
CA LYS A 358 4.09 -4.44 10.28
C LYS A 358 5.29 -4.98 9.49
N LEU A 359 6.51 -4.51 9.81
CA LEU A 359 7.70 -4.89 9.07
C LEU A 359 8.49 -6.02 9.76
N PHE A 360 8.35 -6.16 11.07
CA PHE A 360 9.08 -7.16 11.85
C PHE A 360 8.12 -7.93 12.75
N PRO A 361 8.21 -9.26 12.84
CA PRO A 361 9.23 -10.12 12.21
C PRO A 361 9.01 -10.39 10.73
N GLY A 362 7.85 -10.09 10.17
CA GLY A 362 7.54 -10.32 8.77
C GLY A 362 7.14 -9.05 8.04
N LYS A 363 6.95 -9.18 6.74
CA LYS A 363 6.53 -8.09 5.87
C LYS A 363 5.00 -8.11 5.75
N ASN A 364 4.35 -7.11 6.31
CA ASN A 364 2.89 -6.98 6.22
C ASN A 364 2.51 -5.54 5.90
N GLY A 365 1.55 -5.38 5.02
CA GLY A 365 0.88 -4.11 4.82
C GLY A 365 -0.17 -3.90 5.89
N GLY A 366 -0.82 -2.78 5.86
CA GLY A 366 -1.90 -2.50 6.78
C GLY A 366 -2.18 -1.02 6.90
N SER A 367 -3.18 -0.72 7.68
CA SER A 367 -3.66 0.65 7.86
C SER A 367 -3.55 1.06 9.32
N TYR A 368 -3.23 2.34 9.51
CA TYR A 368 -3.20 2.99 10.82
C TYR A 368 -4.23 4.12 10.82
N ILE A 369 -4.94 4.27 11.92
CA ILE A 369 -5.77 5.44 12.15
C ILE A 369 -5.56 5.92 13.58
N GLY A 370 -5.38 7.23 13.74
CA GLY A 370 -5.22 7.85 15.05
C GLY A 370 -5.52 9.33 14.98
N ARG A 371 -5.92 9.89 16.13
CA ARG A 371 -6.24 11.33 16.23
C ARG A 371 -4.99 12.17 16.12
N LEU A 372 -5.10 13.28 15.41
CA LEU A 372 -4.04 14.29 15.36
C LEU A 372 -4.12 15.23 16.54
#